data_7bde2c727de46c97e9e017b1bc00cd85
#
_entry.id   7bde2c727de46c97e9e017b1bc00cd85
#
_cell.length_a   1.000
_cell.length_b   1.000
_cell.length_c   1.000
_cell.angle_alpha   90.00
_cell.angle_beta   90.00
_cell.angle_gamma   90.00
#
_symmetry.space_group_name_H-M   'P 1'
#
loop_
_entity.id
_entity.type
_entity.pdbx_description
1 polymer ?
#
loop_
_entity_poly.entity_id
_entity_poly.type
_entity_poly.pdbx_seq_one_letter_code
_entity_poly.pdbx_strand_id
1 'polypeptide(L)'
;ENLGATCIDMAWAMLSSKDIPTADKAAAFEQQALKEVGLLDTQIPPRYATSYFNHVWGGGYAAGYYSYLWTEVLADNIATCFAKRGALDPRTGQDFRDKVLSRGNTKDLMQTFTDFTGLKSPDTSALLKARGM
;
A
#
# COMPACT_ATOMS: atom_id res chain seq x y z
N GLU A 1 11.46 -2.68 -0.54
CA GLU A 1 11.46 -1.87 0.69
C GLU A 1 10.05 -1.78 1.32
N ASN A 2 9.04 -1.20 0.63
CA ASN A 2 7.69 -1.00 1.18
C ASN A 2 6.97 -2.30 1.52
N LEU A 3 7.06 -3.31 0.66
CA LEU A 3 6.44 -4.61 0.92
C LEU A 3 7.06 -5.30 2.14
N GLY A 4 8.39 -5.22 2.30
CA GLY A 4 9.06 -5.73 3.50
C GLY A 4 8.56 -5.05 4.78
N ALA A 5 8.44 -3.71 4.78
CA ALA A 5 7.90 -2.98 5.92
C ALA A 5 6.43 -3.37 6.20
N THR A 6 5.61 -3.55 5.16
CA THR A 6 4.23 -4.05 5.30
C THR A 6 4.17 -5.43 5.96
N CYS A 7 5.06 -6.34 5.55
CA CYS A 7 5.10 -7.69 6.14
C CYS A 7 5.56 -7.65 7.61
N ILE A 8 6.50 -6.79 7.96
CA ILE A 8 6.93 -6.58 9.36
C ILE A 8 5.78 -6.06 10.21
N ASP A 9 5.03 -5.04 9.74
CA ASP A 9 3.84 -4.52 10.44
C ASP A 9 2.83 -5.65 10.71
N MET A 10 2.48 -6.40 9.68
CA MET A 10 1.53 -7.50 9.81
C MET A 10 2.06 -8.63 10.72
N ALA A 11 3.34 -8.97 10.64
CA ALA A 11 3.94 -9.98 11.49
C ALA A 11 3.83 -9.61 12.98
N TRP A 12 4.12 -8.35 13.34
CA TRP A 12 3.93 -7.86 14.70
C TRP A 12 2.46 -7.86 15.13
N ALA A 13 1.57 -7.42 14.27
CA ALA A 13 0.13 -7.33 14.57
C ALA A 13 -0.54 -8.69 14.75
N MET A 14 0.00 -9.76 14.18
CA MET A 14 -0.51 -11.12 14.28
C MET A 14 -0.03 -11.88 15.51
N LEU A 15 0.91 -11.33 16.28
CA LEU A 15 1.40 -11.99 17.49
C LEU A 15 0.33 -12.01 18.60
N SER A 16 0.22 -13.12 19.29
CA SER A 16 -0.46 -13.15 20.58
C SER A 16 0.41 -12.48 21.66
N SER A 17 -0.20 -11.98 22.73
CA SER A 17 0.53 -11.36 23.82
C SER A 17 1.60 -12.25 24.47
N LYS A 18 1.48 -13.57 24.31
CA LYS A 18 2.44 -14.56 24.86
C LYS A 18 3.65 -14.77 23.96
N ASP A 19 3.53 -14.43 22.68
CA ASP A 19 4.52 -14.70 21.65
C ASP A 19 5.37 -13.46 21.32
N ILE A 20 5.08 -12.32 21.98
CA ILE A 20 5.83 -11.07 21.77
C ILE A 20 7.30 -11.28 22.19
N PRO A 21 8.25 -11.14 21.25
CA PRO A 21 9.67 -11.28 21.59
C PRO A 21 10.15 -10.13 22.48
N THR A 22 11.19 -10.40 23.26
CA THR A 22 11.89 -9.36 24.02
C THR A 22 12.62 -8.40 23.08
N ALA A 23 12.94 -7.18 23.55
CA ALA A 23 13.52 -6.14 22.71
C ALA A 23 14.84 -6.56 22.01
N ASP A 24 15.67 -7.36 22.69
CA ASP A 24 16.92 -7.92 22.15
C ASP A 24 16.68 -8.92 21.00
N LYS A 25 15.50 -9.50 20.90
CA LYS A 25 15.11 -10.44 19.84
C LYS A 25 14.32 -9.81 18.71
N ALA A 26 13.98 -8.53 18.78
CA ALA A 26 13.17 -7.87 17.77
C ALA A 26 13.78 -7.95 16.36
N ALA A 27 15.07 -7.74 16.21
CA ALA A 27 15.77 -7.84 14.93
C ALA A 27 15.73 -9.27 14.35
N ALA A 28 15.90 -10.28 15.20
CA ALA A 28 15.82 -11.67 14.77
C ALA A 28 14.39 -12.04 14.34
N PHE A 29 13.38 -11.52 15.04
CA PHE A 29 11.99 -11.67 14.66
C PHE A 29 11.68 -11.06 13.28
N GLU A 30 12.17 -9.84 13.00
CA GLU A 30 12.01 -9.21 11.68
C GLU A 30 12.63 -10.06 10.57
N GLN A 31 13.87 -10.52 10.77
CA GLN A 31 14.55 -11.36 9.79
C GLN A 31 13.77 -12.65 9.51
N GLN A 32 13.24 -13.29 10.56
CA GLN A 32 12.45 -14.49 10.43
C GLN A 32 11.14 -14.21 9.67
N ALA A 33 10.43 -13.15 10.00
CA ALA A 33 9.20 -12.73 9.32
C ALA A 33 9.44 -12.46 7.83
N LEU A 34 10.52 -11.76 7.48
CA LEU A 34 10.89 -11.51 6.09
C LEU A 34 11.29 -12.78 5.35
N LYS A 35 11.99 -13.70 6.01
CA LYS A 35 12.39 -15.00 5.44
C LYS A 35 11.18 -15.86 5.12
N GLU A 36 10.19 -15.91 5.99
CA GLU A 36 8.97 -16.69 5.81
C GLU A 36 8.16 -16.28 4.58
N VAL A 37 8.19 -15.00 4.23
CA VAL A 37 7.52 -14.45 3.04
C VAL A 37 8.44 -14.30 1.83
N GLY A 38 9.70 -14.79 1.91
CA GLY A 38 10.65 -14.73 0.80
C GLY A 38 11.19 -13.33 0.48
N LEU A 39 11.14 -12.41 1.44
CA LEU A 39 11.57 -11.01 1.28
C LEU A 39 12.83 -10.65 2.06
N LEU A 40 13.51 -11.64 2.64
CA LEU A 40 14.79 -11.39 3.29
C LEU A 40 15.88 -11.20 2.24
N ASP A 41 16.29 -9.95 2.05
CA ASP A 41 17.37 -9.55 1.13
C ASP A 41 18.33 -8.59 1.84
N THR A 42 19.61 -8.83 1.71
CA THR A 42 20.64 -7.99 2.33
C THR A 42 20.96 -6.72 1.55
N GLN A 43 20.61 -6.68 0.25
CA GLN A 43 20.84 -5.52 -0.62
C GLN A 43 19.62 -4.58 -0.66
N ILE A 44 18.43 -5.12 -0.44
CA ILE A 44 17.19 -4.34 -0.45
C ILE A 44 16.48 -4.51 0.91
N PRO A 45 16.94 -3.80 1.94
CA PRO A 45 16.32 -3.89 3.26
C PRO A 45 14.89 -3.33 3.25
N PRO A 46 14.06 -3.70 4.24
CA PRO A 46 12.76 -3.07 4.43
C PRO A 46 12.94 -1.57 4.69
N ARG A 47 11.95 -0.77 4.30
CA ARG A 47 11.98 0.69 4.48
C ARG A 47 12.12 1.11 5.95
N TYR A 48 11.58 0.33 6.87
CA TYR A 48 11.64 0.56 8.31
C TYR A 48 12.01 -0.73 9.03
N ALA A 49 12.84 -0.58 10.05
CA ALA A 49 13.05 -1.60 11.07
C ALA A 49 12.15 -1.30 12.28
N THR A 50 11.79 -2.32 13.05
CA THR A 50 10.93 -2.22 14.23
C THR A 50 11.31 -1.08 15.18
N SER A 51 12.61 -0.86 15.38
CA SER A 51 13.13 0.13 16.34
C SER A 51 12.80 1.59 15.99
N TYR A 52 12.48 1.90 14.73
CA TYR A 52 12.14 3.26 14.28
C TYR A 52 10.91 3.34 13.38
N PHE A 53 10.06 2.31 13.40
CA PHE A 53 8.83 2.26 12.60
C PHE A 53 7.69 3.05 13.26
N ASN A 54 7.87 4.36 13.39
CA ASN A 54 6.92 5.24 14.07
C ASN A 54 5.51 5.19 13.48
N HIS A 55 5.35 4.94 12.19
CA HIS A 55 4.02 4.80 11.55
C HIS A 55 3.13 3.83 12.32
N VAL A 56 3.66 2.67 12.67
CA VAL A 56 2.90 1.60 13.33
C VAL A 56 2.87 1.74 14.84
N TRP A 57 3.93 2.25 15.48
CA TRP A 57 3.98 2.36 16.93
C TRP A 57 3.34 3.64 17.50
N GLY A 58 3.39 4.75 16.79
CA GLY A 58 2.88 6.03 17.25
C GLY A 58 2.03 6.80 16.23
N GLY A 59 2.05 6.41 14.97
CA GLY A 59 1.43 7.12 13.86
C GLY A 59 0.01 6.66 13.48
N GLY A 60 -0.55 5.68 14.18
CA GLY A 60 -1.92 5.18 13.91
C GLY A 60 -2.03 4.20 12.73
N TYR A 61 -0.91 3.68 12.22
CA TYR A 61 -0.89 2.73 11.09
C TYR A 61 -0.66 1.27 11.52
N ALA A 62 -0.81 0.93 12.80
CA ALA A 62 -0.67 -0.46 13.27
C ALA A 62 -1.60 -1.39 12.51
N ALA A 63 -1.06 -2.49 11.95
CA ALA A 63 -1.73 -3.40 11.01
C ALA A 63 -2.33 -2.71 9.78
N GLY A 64 -1.91 -1.50 9.48
CA GLY A 64 -2.48 -0.65 8.43
C GLY A 64 -1.45 -0.10 7.42
N TYR A 65 -0.16 -0.44 7.57
CA TYR A 65 0.86 0.09 6.66
C TYR A 65 0.70 -0.40 5.22
N TYR A 66 0.04 -1.53 5.00
CA TYR A 66 -0.32 -2.04 3.67
C TYR A 66 -1.13 -1.05 2.84
N SER A 67 -1.81 -0.10 3.47
CA SER A 67 -2.65 0.90 2.80
C SER A 67 -1.88 1.72 1.76
N TYR A 68 -0.58 1.95 1.96
CA TYR A 68 0.27 2.63 0.98
C TYR A 68 0.36 1.86 -0.35
N LEU A 69 0.61 0.55 -0.28
CA LEU A 69 0.63 -0.28 -1.50
C LEU A 69 -0.75 -0.40 -2.13
N TRP A 70 -1.78 -0.52 -1.31
CA TRP A 70 -3.15 -0.60 -1.80
C TRP A 70 -3.56 0.67 -2.55
N THR A 71 -3.30 1.84 -1.97
CA THR A 71 -3.62 3.12 -2.62
C THR A 71 -2.77 3.36 -3.87
N GLU A 72 -1.54 2.87 -3.92
CA GLU A 72 -0.70 2.93 -5.12
C GLU A 72 -1.31 2.13 -6.27
N VAL A 73 -1.83 0.91 -6.02
CA VAL A 73 -2.58 0.15 -7.03
C VAL A 73 -3.73 0.96 -7.60
N LEU A 74 -4.52 1.61 -6.74
CA LEU A 74 -5.64 2.45 -7.19
C LEU A 74 -5.17 3.65 -8.01
N ALA A 75 -4.13 4.33 -7.55
CA ALA A 75 -3.55 5.49 -8.23
C ALA A 75 -3.01 5.14 -9.63
N ASP A 76 -2.31 4.02 -9.77
CA ASP A 76 -1.76 3.58 -11.06
C ASP A 76 -2.86 3.16 -12.06
N ASN A 77 -3.96 2.59 -11.57
CA ASN A 77 -5.14 2.36 -12.42
C ASN A 77 -5.74 3.68 -12.90
N ILE A 78 -5.87 4.67 -12.02
CA ILE A 78 -6.34 6.02 -12.37
C ILE A 78 -5.38 6.68 -13.37
N ALA A 79 -4.08 6.62 -13.13
CA ALA A 79 -3.05 7.14 -14.05
C ALA A 79 -3.15 6.48 -15.45
N THR A 80 -3.42 5.18 -15.49
CA THR A 80 -3.68 4.46 -16.75
C THR A 80 -4.91 5.02 -17.49
N CYS A 81 -5.97 5.41 -16.77
CA CYS A 81 -7.14 6.03 -17.39
C CYS A 81 -6.78 7.41 -17.98
N PHE A 82 -6.02 8.23 -17.27
CA PHE A 82 -5.53 9.51 -17.81
C PHE A 82 -4.64 9.30 -19.04
N ALA A 83 -3.72 8.34 -19.01
CA ALA A 83 -2.87 8.04 -20.16
C ALA A 83 -3.67 7.63 -21.40
N LYS A 84 -4.73 6.83 -21.22
CA LYS A 84 -5.60 6.37 -22.33
C LYS A 84 -6.52 7.46 -22.88
N ARG A 85 -7.04 8.34 -22.01
CA ARG A 85 -8.03 9.37 -22.37
C ARG A 85 -7.38 10.69 -22.77
N GLY A 86 -6.10 10.87 -22.49
CA GLY A 86 -5.34 12.10 -22.66
C GLY A 86 -5.05 12.76 -21.31
N ALA A 87 -3.76 12.78 -20.93
CA ALA A 87 -3.33 13.28 -19.63
C ALA A 87 -3.70 14.77 -19.38
N LEU A 88 -3.80 15.55 -20.43
CA LEU A 88 -4.15 16.98 -20.38
C LEU A 88 -5.55 17.28 -20.97
N ASP A 89 -6.37 16.25 -21.23
CA ASP A 89 -7.74 16.48 -21.71
C ASP A 89 -8.60 17.08 -20.58
N PRO A 90 -9.17 18.27 -20.76
CA PRO A 90 -9.96 18.94 -19.73
C PRO A 90 -11.20 18.14 -19.31
N ARG A 91 -11.78 17.32 -20.19
CA ARG A 91 -12.93 16.48 -19.88
C ARG A 91 -12.57 15.34 -18.96
N THR A 92 -11.40 14.72 -19.17
CA THR A 92 -10.88 13.68 -18.26
C THR A 92 -10.59 14.26 -16.87
N GLY A 93 -9.99 15.46 -16.82
CA GLY A 93 -9.76 16.17 -15.55
C GLY A 93 -11.06 16.52 -14.83
N GLN A 94 -12.06 17.02 -15.55
CA GLN A 94 -13.37 17.35 -14.97
C GLN A 94 -14.10 16.08 -14.45
N ASP A 95 -14.06 14.99 -15.22
CA ASP A 95 -14.64 13.70 -14.82
C ASP A 95 -14.00 13.16 -13.52
N PHE A 96 -12.69 13.25 -13.42
CA PHE A 96 -11.95 12.89 -12.20
C PHE A 96 -12.35 13.76 -11.01
N ARG A 97 -12.43 15.07 -11.22
CA ARG A 97 -12.88 16.00 -10.19
C ARG A 97 -14.29 15.65 -9.69
N ASP A 98 -15.23 15.43 -10.60
CA ASP A 98 -16.64 15.23 -10.25
C ASP A 98 -16.91 13.86 -9.62
N LYS A 99 -16.23 12.82 -10.09
CA LYS A 99 -16.44 11.45 -9.62
C LYS A 99 -15.58 11.06 -8.40
N VAL A 100 -14.40 11.66 -8.27
CA VAL A 100 -13.43 11.28 -7.23
C VAL A 100 -13.20 12.42 -6.25
N LEU A 101 -12.59 13.52 -6.69
CA LEU A 101 -12.07 14.55 -5.78
C LEU A 101 -13.17 15.28 -5.01
N SER A 102 -14.31 15.56 -5.65
CA SER A 102 -15.42 16.28 -5.02
C SER A 102 -16.24 15.43 -4.06
N ARG A 103 -16.02 14.11 -4.03
CA ARG A 103 -16.84 13.19 -3.24
C ARG A 103 -16.36 13.01 -1.82
N GLY A 104 -15.06 13.10 -1.57
CA GLY A 104 -14.50 12.80 -0.25
C GLY A 104 -14.96 11.41 0.21
N ASN A 105 -15.54 11.33 1.39
CA ASN A 105 -16.10 10.09 1.95
C ASN A 105 -17.65 10.08 1.96
N THR A 106 -18.29 10.78 1.01
CA THR A 106 -19.77 10.84 0.91
C THR A 106 -20.35 9.71 0.07
N LYS A 107 -19.52 8.90 -0.54
CA LYS A 107 -19.86 7.76 -1.39
C LYS A 107 -18.89 6.61 -1.10
N ASP A 108 -19.33 5.37 -1.32
CA ASP A 108 -18.44 4.21 -1.26
C ASP A 108 -17.22 4.42 -2.15
N LEU A 109 -16.02 4.23 -1.58
CA LEU A 109 -14.76 4.54 -2.26
C LEU A 109 -14.49 3.59 -3.43
N MET A 110 -14.89 2.32 -3.34
CA MET A 110 -14.74 1.38 -4.44
C MET A 110 -15.71 1.72 -5.59
N GLN A 111 -16.92 2.16 -5.26
CA GLN A 111 -17.86 2.65 -6.28
C GLN A 111 -17.34 3.92 -6.95
N THR A 112 -16.71 4.83 -6.19
CA THR A 112 -16.03 6.03 -6.71
C THR A 112 -14.94 5.66 -7.72
N PHE A 113 -14.11 4.68 -7.37
CA PHE A 113 -13.07 4.13 -8.25
C PHE A 113 -13.67 3.54 -9.54
N THR A 114 -14.70 2.70 -9.40
CA THR A 114 -15.38 2.06 -10.53
C THR A 114 -16.01 3.07 -11.46
N ASP A 115 -16.66 4.09 -10.92
CA ASP A 115 -17.33 5.15 -11.72
C ASP A 115 -16.35 5.94 -12.59
N PHE A 116 -15.13 6.15 -12.12
CA PHE A 116 -14.12 6.86 -12.89
C PHE A 116 -13.36 5.94 -13.84
N THR A 117 -12.89 4.79 -13.36
CA THR A 117 -12.02 3.91 -14.14
C THR A 117 -12.79 3.01 -15.12
N GLY A 118 -14.03 2.65 -14.79
CA GLY A 118 -14.82 1.61 -15.48
C GLY A 118 -14.38 0.19 -15.10
N LEU A 119 -13.43 0.01 -14.21
CA LEU A 119 -12.95 -1.29 -13.74
C LEU A 119 -13.88 -1.80 -12.63
N LYS A 120 -14.20 -3.10 -12.65
CA LYS A 120 -14.98 -3.75 -11.58
C LYS A 120 -14.18 -3.95 -10.29
N SER A 121 -12.86 -4.04 -10.43
CA SER A 121 -11.91 -4.20 -9.31
C SER A 121 -10.56 -3.59 -9.70
N PRO A 122 -9.74 -3.18 -8.73
CA PRO A 122 -8.37 -2.74 -8.99
C PRO A 122 -7.54 -3.83 -9.67
N ASP A 123 -6.70 -3.42 -10.60
CA ASP A 123 -5.79 -4.29 -11.36
C ASP A 123 -4.35 -4.00 -10.94
N THR A 124 -3.70 -5.00 -10.36
CA THR A 124 -2.30 -4.91 -9.92
C THR A 124 -1.31 -4.81 -11.07
N SER A 125 -1.70 -5.19 -12.30
CA SER A 125 -0.82 -5.10 -13.47
C SER A 125 -0.41 -3.66 -13.78
N ALA A 126 -1.25 -2.67 -13.43
CA ALA A 126 -0.93 -1.26 -13.59
C ALA A 126 0.27 -0.86 -12.70
N LEU A 127 0.29 -1.28 -11.43
CA LEU A 127 1.40 -1.07 -10.50
C LEU A 127 2.68 -1.76 -10.99
N LEU A 128 2.58 -3.03 -11.40
CA LEU A 128 3.74 -3.79 -11.89
C LEU A 128 4.37 -3.10 -13.11
N LYS A 129 3.53 -2.70 -14.07
CA LYS A 129 3.98 -1.96 -15.25
C LYS A 129 4.62 -0.61 -14.90
N ALA A 130 4.06 0.14 -13.96
CA ALA A 130 4.64 1.41 -13.51
C ALA A 130 6.03 1.22 -12.88
N ARG A 131 6.29 0.05 -12.31
CA ARG A 131 7.59 -0.35 -11.72
C ARG A 131 8.53 -1.07 -12.69
N GLY A 132 8.17 -1.21 -13.96
CA GLY A 132 8.99 -1.87 -14.98
C GLY A 132 9.02 -3.40 -14.90
N MET A 133 7.98 -3.99 -14.32
CA MET A 133 7.81 -5.45 -14.19
C MET A 133 6.71 -5.98 -15.10
#